data_1c8d11f45b72534ce1887244e06b274b
#
_entry.id   1c8d11f45b72534ce1887244e06b274b
#
_cell.length_a   1.000
_cell.length_b   1.000
_cell.length_c   1.000
_cell.angle_alpha   90.00
_cell.angle_beta   90.00
_cell.angle_gamma   90.00
#
_symmetry.space_group_name_H-M   'P 1'
#
loop_
_entity.id
_entity.type
_entity.pdbx_description
1 polymer ?
#
loop_
_entity_poly.entity_id
_entity_poly.type
_entity_poly.pdbx_seq_one_letter_code
_entity_poly.pdbx_strand_id
1 'polypeptide(L)'
;MAGSGAASGGAGKRALVTGGAGFIGSHVADAYVERGYGVTVLDNLSSGDRANVPAGVDFVEGDIASPDAARLVREGKFDVVSHLAAQIDVRKSVADPAYDAAVNVVGTLNLLEAVRASRRATRFVFSSTGGALYGDFVTPPNDEEFPKDPESPYGIAKRSAEYYMAYYGRLHGMEAVALRYSNVYGPRQNPHGEAGVVAIFCNRILDGRPMTVFGDGLQTRDYVYVKDVARANIAAATRDLPPAGRLDARGFNIGTGVATTVVDLARSLNRAAGSDVPVEHAPARPGEQQRSVVKIERAAKLLGWRPEVALDQGIVETFRWFAARHAAEIGSAQHQPA
;
A
#
# COMPACT_ATOMS: atom_id res chain seq x y z
N MET A 1 14.37 -28.96 -15.09
CA MET A 1 14.21 -27.77 -15.95
C MET A 1 12.71 -27.58 -16.14
N ALA A 2 12.10 -26.71 -15.34
CA ALA A 2 10.73 -26.27 -15.50
C ALA A 2 10.80 -24.77 -15.77
N GLY A 3 10.61 -24.37 -17.04
CA GLY A 3 10.62 -23.01 -17.49
C GLY A 3 9.42 -22.25 -16.91
N SER A 4 9.69 -21.22 -16.12
CA SER A 4 8.70 -20.26 -15.67
C SER A 4 8.23 -19.44 -16.87
N GLY A 5 7.17 -19.87 -17.51
CA GLY A 5 6.42 -19.08 -18.46
C GLY A 5 5.74 -17.93 -17.73
N ALA A 6 6.42 -16.82 -17.49
CA ALA A 6 5.78 -15.56 -17.16
C ALA A 6 4.94 -15.15 -18.38
N ALA A 7 3.64 -15.37 -18.30
CA ALA A 7 2.72 -15.00 -19.37
C ALA A 7 2.81 -13.49 -19.59
N SER A 8 3.22 -13.05 -20.78
CA SER A 8 3.27 -11.67 -21.28
C SER A 8 1.87 -11.08 -21.48
N GLY A 9 1.05 -11.11 -20.44
CA GLY A 9 -0.35 -10.65 -20.47
C GLY A 9 -0.52 -9.12 -20.60
N GLY A 10 0.57 -8.37 -20.58
CA GLY A 10 0.58 -6.91 -20.62
C GLY A 10 1.12 -6.30 -21.93
N ALA A 11 1.61 -7.10 -22.87
CA ALA A 11 2.19 -6.58 -24.11
C ALA A 11 1.21 -5.65 -24.86
N GLY A 12 1.62 -4.41 -25.09
CA GLY A 12 0.80 -3.37 -25.73
C GLY A 12 -0.21 -2.67 -24.81
N LYS A 13 -0.36 -3.07 -23.55
CA LYS A 13 -1.20 -2.40 -22.53
C LYS A 13 -0.41 -1.33 -21.77
N ARG A 14 -1.15 -0.32 -21.29
CA ARG A 14 -0.59 0.79 -20.52
C ARG A 14 -1.17 0.85 -19.12
N ALA A 15 -0.30 1.06 -18.14
CA ALA A 15 -0.67 1.27 -16.75
C ALA A 15 -0.20 2.63 -16.24
N LEU A 16 -1.07 3.35 -15.54
CA LEU A 16 -0.70 4.50 -14.73
C LEU A 16 -0.63 4.06 -13.27
N VAL A 17 0.47 4.38 -12.59
CA VAL A 17 0.64 4.17 -11.15
C VAL A 17 0.80 5.54 -10.49
N THR A 18 -0.23 6.01 -9.77
CA THR A 18 -0.09 7.22 -8.97
C THR A 18 0.51 6.89 -7.61
N GLY A 19 1.37 7.75 -7.08
CA GLY A 19 2.16 7.42 -5.89
C GLY A 19 3.25 6.38 -6.17
N GLY A 20 3.68 6.26 -7.43
CA GLY A 20 4.61 5.23 -7.89
C GLY A 20 6.08 5.46 -7.50
N ALA A 21 6.42 6.62 -6.93
CA ALA A 21 7.71 6.87 -6.29
C ALA A 21 7.69 6.50 -4.79
N GLY A 22 6.52 6.18 -4.25
CA GLY A 22 6.33 5.74 -2.86
C GLY A 22 6.68 4.27 -2.64
N PHE A 23 6.58 3.83 -1.38
CA PHE A 23 6.89 2.47 -0.96
C PHE A 23 6.11 1.41 -1.76
N ILE A 24 4.79 1.34 -1.59
CA ILE A 24 3.97 0.30 -2.24
C ILE A 24 3.89 0.55 -3.74
N GLY A 25 3.72 1.82 -4.16
CA GLY A 25 3.53 2.19 -5.56
C GLY A 25 4.71 1.80 -6.46
N SER A 26 5.93 1.91 -5.96
CA SER A 26 7.12 1.51 -6.73
C SER A 26 7.18 -0.01 -6.99
N HIS A 27 6.77 -0.84 -6.03
CA HIS A 27 6.66 -2.29 -6.24
C HIS A 27 5.50 -2.67 -7.18
N VAL A 28 4.41 -1.90 -7.16
CA VAL A 28 3.31 -2.07 -8.12
C VAL A 28 3.77 -1.69 -9.53
N ALA A 29 4.55 -0.62 -9.68
CA ALA A 29 5.15 -0.23 -10.96
C ALA A 29 6.11 -1.31 -11.48
N ASP A 30 7.02 -1.84 -10.63
CA ASP A 30 7.88 -2.99 -10.96
C ASP A 30 7.04 -4.17 -11.48
N ALA A 31 5.96 -4.54 -10.77
CA ALA A 31 5.13 -5.67 -11.14
C ALA A 31 4.40 -5.49 -12.48
N TYR A 32 4.05 -4.27 -12.89
CA TYR A 32 3.53 -3.98 -14.22
C TYR A 32 4.62 -4.06 -15.29
N VAL A 33 5.82 -3.50 -15.02
CA VAL A 33 6.97 -3.58 -15.94
C VAL A 33 7.34 -5.04 -16.22
N GLU A 34 7.44 -5.88 -15.18
CA GLU A 34 7.73 -7.32 -15.30
C GLU A 34 6.72 -8.07 -16.17
N ARG A 35 5.49 -7.54 -16.30
CA ARG A 35 4.43 -8.11 -17.16
C ARG A 35 4.35 -7.48 -18.54
N GLY A 36 5.28 -6.59 -18.88
CA GLY A 36 5.37 -5.99 -20.20
C GLY A 36 4.39 -4.85 -20.46
N TYR A 37 3.84 -4.22 -19.41
CA TYR A 37 3.06 -2.99 -19.57
C TYR A 37 3.96 -1.80 -19.88
N GLY A 38 3.48 -0.88 -20.73
CA GLY A 38 4.02 0.47 -20.77
C GLY A 38 3.55 1.22 -19.51
N VAL A 39 4.48 1.51 -18.59
CA VAL A 39 4.15 2.09 -17.29
C VAL A 39 4.45 3.58 -17.28
N THR A 40 3.49 4.36 -16.78
CA THR A 40 3.69 5.76 -16.41
C THR A 40 3.49 5.91 -14.90
N VAL A 41 4.38 6.58 -14.23
CA VAL A 41 4.28 6.95 -12.80
C VAL A 41 3.92 8.41 -12.69
N LEU A 42 2.89 8.73 -11.89
CA LEU A 42 2.54 10.09 -11.46
C LEU A 42 2.77 10.21 -9.95
N ASP A 43 3.65 11.11 -9.53
CA ASP A 43 3.98 11.34 -8.12
C ASP A 43 4.40 12.80 -7.91
N ASN A 44 4.01 13.41 -6.79
CA ASN A 44 4.43 14.78 -6.45
C ASN A 44 5.67 14.82 -5.54
N LEU A 45 6.27 13.66 -5.26
CA LEU A 45 7.46 13.47 -4.42
C LEU A 45 7.34 14.03 -3.00
N SER A 46 6.10 14.27 -2.51
CA SER A 46 5.88 14.77 -1.14
C SER A 46 6.35 13.79 -0.04
N SER A 47 6.38 12.50 -0.35
CA SER A 47 6.90 11.43 0.51
C SER A 47 7.60 10.33 -0.28
N GLY A 48 7.47 10.33 -1.60
CA GLY A 48 8.13 9.41 -2.51
C GLY A 48 9.59 9.80 -2.77
N ASP A 49 10.35 8.82 -3.26
CA ASP A 49 11.74 9.00 -3.69
C ASP A 49 11.83 8.65 -5.19
N ARG A 50 12.34 9.59 -6.00
CA ARG A 50 12.54 9.38 -7.45
C ARG A 50 13.39 8.14 -7.75
N ALA A 51 14.31 7.79 -6.85
CA ALA A 51 15.16 6.61 -6.95
C ALA A 51 14.37 5.27 -6.86
N ASN A 52 13.16 5.28 -6.32
CA ASN A 52 12.32 4.09 -6.27
C ASN A 52 11.61 3.80 -7.60
N VAL A 53 11.56 4.76 -8.53
CA VAL A 53 10.87 4.57 -9.81
C VAL A 53 11.69 3.65 -10.71
N PRO A 54 11.10 2.56 -11.26
CA PRO A 54 11.84 1.63 -12.11
C PRO A 54 12.47 2.29 -13.33
N ALA A 55 13.60 1.74 -13.78
CA ALA A 55 14.23 2.20 -15.01
C ALA A 55 13.31 1.96 -16.24
N GLY A 56 13.32 2.89 -17.18
CA GLY A 56 12.53 2.80 -18.42
C GLY A 56 11.03 3.09 -18.25
N VAL A 57 10.61 3.56 -17.06
CA VAL A 57 9.24 4.00 -16.80
C VAL A 57 9.11 5.50 -17.08
N ASP A 58 8.02 5.91 -17.74
CA ASP A 58 7.66 7.32 -17.89
C ASP A 58 7.33 7.92 -16.53
N PHE A 59 8.02 8.98 -16.13
CA PHE A 59 7.75 9.68 -14.86
C PHE A 59 7.18 11.06 -15.12
N VAL A 60 6.06 11.33 -14.47
CA VAL A 60 5.38 12.64 -14.45
C VAL A 60 5.35 13.14 -13.01
N GLU A 61 6.04 14.24 -12.73
CA GLU A 61 5.94 14.92 -11.45
C GLU A 61 4.66 15.76 -11.42
N GLY A 62 3.78 15.50 -10.46
CA GLY A 62 2.52 16.22 -10.37
C GLY A 62 1.59 15.73 -9.28
N ASP A 63 0.67 16.60 -8.90
CA ASP A 63 -0.36 16.33 -7.89
C ASP A 63 -1.62 15.73 -8.52
N ILE A 64 -2.17 14.70 -7.89
CA ILE A 64 -3.38 14.00 -8.36
C ILE A 64 -4.63 14.90 -8.40
N ALA A 65 -4.68 15.97 -7.60
CA ALA A 65 -5.76 16.95 -7.61
C ALA A 65 -5.62 17.99 -8.73
N SER A 66 -4.51 18.01 -9.47
CA SER A 66 -4.26 19.01 -10.51
C SER A 66 -5.05 18.75 -11.80
N PRO A 67 -5.34 19.81 -12.58
CA PRO A 67 -5.91 19.65 -13.93
C PRO A 67 -4.98 18.85 -14.87
N ASP A 68 -3.67 18.92 -14.67
CA ASP A 68 -2.68 18.19 -15.49
C ASP A 68 -2.75 16.69 -15.24
N ALA A 69 -2.95 16.26 -13.99
CA ALA A 69 -3.22 14.85 -13.68
C ALA A 69 -4.50 14.34 -14.36
N ALA A 70 -5.57 15.13 -14.35
CA ALA A 70 -6.80 14.79 -15.04
C ALA A 70 -6.59 14.68 -16.56
N ARG A 71 -5.81 15.62 -17.14
CA ARG A 71 -5.46 15.58 -18.57
C ARG A 71 -4.62 14.32 -18.90
N LEU A 72 -3.62 14.01 -18.09
CA LEU A 72 -2.79 12.81 -18.25
C LEU A 72 -3.64 11.53 -18.27
N VAL A 73 -4.57 11.37 -17.33
CA VAL A 73 -5.46 10.20 -17.25
C VAL A 73 -6.38 10.15 -18.48
N ARG A 74 -7.00 11.27 -18.85
CA ARG A 74 -7.96 11.34 -19.96
C ARG A 74 -7.31 11.01 -21.30
N GLU A 75 -6.08 11.49 -21.55
CA GLU A 75 -5.40 11.41 -22.84
C GLU A 75 -4.38 10.26 -22.92
N GLY A 76 -3.92 9.74 -21.79
CA GLY A 76 -2.84 8.76 -21.69
C GLY A 76 -3.16 7.36 -22.19
N LYS A 77 -4.42 7.07 -22.57
CA LYS A 77 -4.88 5.77 -23.11
C LYS A 77 -4.52 4.60 -22.20
N PHE A 78 -4.66 4.76 -20.89
CA PHE A 78 -4.36 3.70 -19.93
C PHE A 78 -5.45 2.62 -19.91
N ASP A 79 -5.03 1.37 -19.87
CA ASP A 79 -5.90 0.21 -19.64
C ASP A 79 -6.15 0.00 -18.15
N VAL A 80 -5.18 0.43 -17.32
CA VAL A 80 -5.25 0.36 -15.85
C VAL A 80 -4.75 1.66 -15.24
N VAL A 81 -5.44 2.11 -14.20
CA VAL A 81 -4.98 3.14 -13.26
C VAL A 81 -4.90 2.50 -11.88
N SER A 82 -3.69 2.27 -11.37
CA SER A 82 -3.46 1.88 -9.97
C SER A 82 -3.22 3.13 -9.15
N HIS A 83 -4.21 3.48 -8.30
CA HIS A 83 -4.20 4.71 -7.53
C HIS A 83 -3.74 4.46 -6.10
N LEU A 84 -2.45 4.81 -5.85
CA LEU A 84 -1.79 4.67 -4.55
C LEU A 84 -1.38 6.01 -3.94
N ALA A 85 -1.34 7.10 -4.73
CA ALA A 85 -1.07 8.44 -4.20
C ALA A 85 -2.11 8.81 -3.12
N ALA A 86 -1.62 9.18 -1.93
CA ALA A 86 -2.47 9.52 -0.79
C ALA A 86 -1.66 10.27 0.28
N GLN A 87 -2.35 11.09 1.07
CA GLN A 87 -1.91 11.43 2.41
C GLN A 87 -2.18 10.21 3.30
N ILE A 88 -1.15 9.61 3.93
CA ILE A 88 -1.25 8.33 4.65
C ILE A 88 -1.07 8.44 6.17
N ASP A 89 -0.55 9.57 6.67
CA ASP A 89 -0.30 9.77 8.10
C ASP A 89 -1.61 10.08 8.83
N VAL A 90 -2.08 9.13 9.66
CA VAL A 90 -3.32 9.26 10.44
C VAL A 90 -3.24 10.45 11.40
N ARG A 91 -2.10 10.73 12.02
CA ARG A 91 -1.94 11.88 12.92
C ARG A 91 -2.05 13.19 12.16
N LYS A 92 -1.47 13.27 10.95
CA LYS A 92 -1.62 14.42 10.08
C LYS A 92 -3.07 14.61 9.65
N SER A 93 -3.80 13.51 9.37
CA SER A 93 -5.22 13.58 9.04
C SER A 93 -6.07 14.14 10.19
N VAL A 94 -5.72 13.81 11.45
CA VAL A 94 -6.38 14.37 12.65
C VAL A 94 -6.03 15.84 12.84
N ALA A 95 -4.78 16.22 12.58
CA ALA A 95 -4.33 17.61 12.70
C ALA A 95 -4.92 18.53 11.62
N ASP A 96 -5.09 18.02 10.40
CA ASP A 96 -5.65 18.77 9.25
C ASP A 96 -6.57 17.87 8.41
N PRO A 97 -7.83 17.65 8.85
CA PRO A 97 -8.80 16.84 8.13
C PRO A 97 -9.18 17.39 6.76
N ALA A 98 -9.13 18.71 6.59
CA ALA A 98 -9.45 19.35 5.32
C ALA A 98 -8.40 19.05 4.26
N TYR A 99 -7.14 19.13 4.60
CA TYR A 99 -6.04 18.73 3.73
C TYR A 99 -6.12 17.23 3.38
N ASP A 100 -6.38 16.37 4.38
CA ASP A 100 -6.55 14.93 4.14
C ASP A 100 -7.69 14.66 3.14
N ALA A 101 -8.85 15.29 3.32
CA ALA A 101 -9.99 15.16 2.40
C ALA A 101 -9.67 15.71 1.00
N ALA A 102 -8.96 16.83 0.91
CA ALA A 102 -8.56 17.41 -0.38
C ALA A 102 -7.68 16.45 -1.19
N VAL A 103 -6.70 15.81 -0.54
CA VAL A 103 -5.84 14.84 -1.21
C VAL A 103 -6.59 13.53 -1.47
N ASN A 104 -7.16 12.92 -0.43
CA ASN A 104 -7.63 11.53 -0.49
C ASN A 104 -9.03 11.38 -1.11
N VAL A 105 -9.89 12.41 -1.02
CA VAL A 105 -11.25 12.37 -1.60
C VAL A 105 -11.28 13.17 -2.90
N VAL A 106 -10.93 14.47 -2.85
CA VAL A 106 -11.03 15.33 -4.04
C VAL A 106 -10.03 14.90 -5.12
N GLY A 107 -8.77 14.57 -4.73
CA GLY A 107 -7.78 14.03 -5.66
C GLY A 107 -8.23 12.71 -6.31
N THR A 108 -8.83 11.79 -5.54
CA THR A 108 -9.40 10.56 -6.10
C THR A 108 -10.54 10.85 -7.07
N LEU A 109 -11.44 11.77 -6.73
CA LEU A 109 -12.55 12.19 -7.62
C LEU A 109 -12.05 12.79 -8.93
N ASN A 110 -10.99 13.61 -8.88
CA ASN A 110 -10.35 14.16 -10.07
C ASN A 110 -9.91 13.07 -11.04
N LEU A 111 -9.31 11.99 -10.53
CA LEU A 111 -8.90 10.85 -11.36
C LEU A 111 -10.09 10.02 -11.85
N LEU A 112 -11.11 9.76 -11.01
CA LEU A 112 -12.31 9.01 -11.42
C LEU A 112 -13.07 9.75 -12.54
N GLU A 113 -13.22 11.07 -12.43
CA GLU A 113 -13.83 11.90 -13.49
C GLU A 113 -12.99 11.86 -14.78
N ALA A 114 -11.67 11.91 -14.67
CA ALA A 114 -10.79 11.83 -15.83
C ALA A 114 -10.90 10.45 -16.53
N VAL A 115 -10.98 9.34 -15.76
CA VAL A 115 -11.23 8.00 -16.31
C VAL A 115 -12.60 7.96 -17.01
N ARG A 116 -13.66 8.47 -16.39
CA ARG A 116 -14.99 8.56 -16.99
C ARG A 116 -14.96 9.35 -18.30
N ALA A 117 -14.30 10.51 -18.31
CA ALA A 117 -14.21 11.39 -19.46
C ALA A 117 -13.35 10.81 -20.61
N SER A 118 -12.44 9.87 -20.33
CA SER A 118 -11.63 9.21 -21.36
C SER A 118 -12.45 8.31 -22.28
N ARG A 119 -13.65 7.89 -21.85
CA ARG A 119 -14.56 6.96 -22.55
C ARG A 119 -13.91 5.61 -22.92
N ARG A 120 -12.88 5.21 -22.18
CA ARG A 120 -12.18 3.93 -22.36
C ARG A 120 -12.58 2.95 -21.26
N ALA A 121 -12.50 1.68 -21.57
CA ALA A 121 -12.64 0.61 -20.58
C ALA A 121 -11.36 0.51 -19.73
N THR A 122 -11.15 1.51 -18.85
CA THR A 122 -10.00 1.57 -17.95
C THR A 122 -10.36 0.93 -16.62
N ARG A 123 -9.56 -0.03 -16.18
CA ARG A 123 -9.66 -0.61 -14.84
C ARG A 123 -9.06 0.35 -13.81
N PHE A 124 -9.83 0.72 -12.78
CA PHE A 124 -9.37 1.58 -11.68
C PHE A 124 -9.14 0.73 -10.43
N VAL A 125 -7.87 0.56 -10.01
CA VAL A 125 -7.47 -0.19 -8.81
C VAL A 125 -7.10 0.81 -7.72
N PHE A 126 -7.84 0.81 -6.62
CA PHE A 126 -7.68 1.76 -5.52
C PHE A 126 -7.02 1.13 -4.30
N SER A 127 -5.99 1.78 -3.79
CA SER A 127 -5.36 1.45 -2.51
C SER A 127 -6.20 1.97 -1.35
N SER A 128 -6.98 1.08 -0.74
CA SER A 128 -7.75 1.31 0.46
C SER A 128 -7.04 0.71 1.69
N THR A 129 -7.68 0.71 2.84
CA THR A 129 -7.10 0.28 4.11
C THR A 129 -7.94 -0.79 4.79
N GLY A 130 -7.33 -1.90 5.20
CA GLY A 130 -7.94 -2.89 6.10
C GLY A 130 -7.68 -2.59 7.57
N GLY A 131 -6.68 -1.75 7.86
CA GLY A 131 -6.34 -1.38 9.23
C GLY A 131 -7.18 -0.25 9.82
N ALA A 132 -7.61 0.73 9.00
CA ALA A 132 -8.29 1.93 9.49
C ALA A 132 -9.78 2.01 9.12
N LEU A 133 -10.32 1.00 8.42
CA LEU A 133 -11.67 1.06 7.87
C LEU A 133 -12.76 0.50 8.78
N TYR A 134 -12.43 -0.56 9.54
CA TYR A 134 -13.43 -1.34 10.28
C TYR A 134 -13.72 -0.78 11.67
N GLY A 135 -12.82 0.01 12.27
CA GLY A 135 -12.90 0.47 13.66
C GLY A 135 -12.71 -0.66 14.67
N ASP A 136 -12.92 -0.35 15.95
CA ASP A 136 -12.71 -1.29 17.06
C ASP A 136 -14.01 -2.03 17.50
N PHE A 137 -15.16 -1.72 16.90
CA PHE A 137 -16.48 -2.32 17.24
C PHE A 137 -16.66 -3.75 16.70
N VAL A 138 -15.79 -4.19 15.80
CA VAL A 138 -15.84 -5.55 15.23
C VAL A 138 -14.71 -6.42 15.77
N THR A 139 -15.01 -7.70 15.99
CA THR A 139 -13.98 -8.65 16.46
C THR A 139 -13.22 -9.21 15.25
N PRO A 140 -11.90 -8.97 15.13
CA PRO A 140 -11.09 -9.56 14.09
C PRO A 140 -11.07 -11.11 14.12
N PRO A 141 -10.82 -11.77 12.96
CA PRO A 141 -10.43 -11.21 11.68
C PRO A 141 -11.60 -10.55 10.93
N ASN A 142 -11.36 -9.31 10.44
CA ASN A 142 -12.38 -8.48 9.79
C ASN A 142 -12.76 -9.01 8.41
N ASP A 143 -14.04 -9.23 8.21
CA ASP A 143 -14.64 -9.64 6.93
C ASP A 143 -15.07 -8.41 6.11
N GLU A 144 -15.07 -8.51 4.79
CA GLU A 144 -15.52 -7.41 3.92
C GLU A 144 -17.01 -7.08 4.06
N GLU A 145 -17.81 -7.98 4.62
CA GLU A 145 -19.23 -7.72 4.94
C GLU A 145 -19.44 -7.00 6.27
N PHE A 146 -18.42 -6.94 7.14
CA PHE A 146 -18.55 -6.27 8.43
C PHE A 146 -18.84 -4.77 8.27
N PRO A 147 -19.54 -4.15 9.23
CA PRO A 147 -19.69 -2.69 9.28
C PRO A 147 -18.34 -1.98 9.17
N LYS A 148 -18.31 -0.81 8.55
CA LYS A 148 -17.14 0.05 8.48
C LYS A 148 -17.43 1.29 9.31
N ASP A 149 -16.65 1.46 10.35
CA ASP A 149 -16.76 2.57 11.30
C ASP A 149 -15.36 3.19 11.53
N PRO A 150 -14.81 3.89 10.54
CA PRO A 150 -13.46 4.43 10.62
C PRO A 150 -13.36 5.53 11.67
N GLU A 151 -12.36 5.44 12.54
CA GLU A 151 -12.14 6.34 13.69
C GLU A 151 -11.16 7.47 13.39
N SER A 152 -10.76 7.64 12.15
CA SER A 152 -9.83 8.70 11.72
C SER A 152 -10.28 9.36 10.43
N PRO A 153 -9.96 10.66 10.22
CA PRO A 153 -10.23 11.34 8.94
C PRO A 153 -9.64 10.57 7.74
N TYR A 154 -8.44 10.02 7.87
CA TYR A 154 -7.85 9.15 6.85
C TYR A 154 -8.74 7.94 6.51
N GLY A 155 -9.22 7.22 7.52
CA GLY A 155 -10.12 6.08 7.31
C GLY A 155 -11.45 6.50 6.68
N ILE A 156 -12.02 7.64 7.12
CA ILE A 156 -13.23 8.24 6.55
C ILE A 156 -13.00 8.60 5.08
N ALA A 157 -11.88 9.24 4.75
CA ALA A 157 -11.55 9.62 3.39
C ALA A 157 -11.40 8.40 2.46
N LYS A 158 -10.70 7.35 2.90
CA LYS A 158 -10.59 6.09 2.16
C LYS A 158 -11.96 5.43 1.95
N ARG A 159 -12.82 5.42 2.97
CA ARG A 159 -14.20 4.91 2.84
C ARG A 159 -15.04 5.75 1.89
N SER A 160 -14.93 7.08 1.95
CA SER A 160 -15.61 7.98 1.04
C SER A 160 -15.24 7.71 -0.42
N ALA A 161 -13.97 7.49 -0.71
CA ALA A 161 -13.51 7.11 -2.05
C ALA A 161 -14.16 5.79 -2.52
N GLU A 162 -14.28 4.77 -1.65
CA GLU A 162 -14.98 3.52 -1.99
C GLU A 162 -16.48 3.75 -2.30
N TYR A 163 -17.17 4.67 -1.60
CA TYR A 163 -18.56 5.05 -1.93
C TYR A 163 -18.65 5.65 -3.32
N TYR A 164 -17.74 6.56 -3.67
CA TYR A 164 -17.70 7.14 -5.01
C TYR A 164 -17.41 6.08 -6.07
N MET A 165 -16.46 5.19 -5.85
CA MET A 165 -16.17 4.09 -6.78
C MET A 165 -17.39 3.21 -7.01
N ALA A 166 -18.15 2.89 -5.97
CA ALA A 166 -19.40 2.13 -6.09
C ALA A 166 -20.47 2.91 -6.89
N TYR A 167 -20.56 4.23 -6.68
CA TYR A 167 -21.41 5.13 -7.49
C TYR A 167 -21.02 5.10 -8.97
N TYR A 168 -19.72 5.33 -9.28
CA TYR A 168 -19.24 5.29 -10.67
C TYR A 168 -19.43 3.92 -11.32
N GLY A 169 -19.27 2.85 -10.57
CA GLY A 169 -19.52 1.49 -11.05
C GLY A 169 -20.98 1.27 -11.44
N ARG A 170 -21.92 1.69 -10.58
CA ARG A 170 -23.37 1.52 -10.81
C ARG A 170 -23.90 2.42 -11.93
N LEU A 171 -23.50 3.69 -11.95
CA LEU A 171 -24.11 4.68 -12.84
C LEU A 171 -23.39 4.79 -14.19
N HIS A 172 -22.09 4.56 -14.21
CA HIS A 172 -21.25 4.77 -15.39
C HIS A 172 -20.57 3.49 -15.88
N GLY A 173 -20.84 2.33 -15.28
CA GLY A 173 -20.23 1.05 -15.65
C GLY A 173 -18.71 1.01 -15.42
N MET A 174 -18.16 1.88 -14.54
CA MET A 174 -16.73 1.92 -14.32
C MET A 174 -16.23 0.64 -13.65
N GLU A 175 -15.16 0.09 -14.19
CA GLU A 175 -14.49 -1.09 -13.66
C GLU A 175 -13.52 -0.69 -12.50
N ALA A 176 -14.09 -0.32 -11.35
CA ALA A 176 -13.33 0.09 -10.17
C ALA A 176 -13.30 -1.01 -9.11
N VAL A 177 -12.15 -1.18 -8.43
CA VAL A 177 -11.91 -2.18 -7.39
C VAL A 177 -11.06 -1.60 -6.26
N ALA A 178 -11.44 -1.85 -5.00
CA ALA A 178 -10.73 -1.40 -3.82
C ALA A 178 -9.96 -2.57 -3.19
N LEU A 179 -8.68 -2.38 -2.93
CA LEU A 179 -7.81 -3.30 -2.20
C LEU A 179 -7.54 -2.73 -0.81
N ARG A 180 -8.08 -3.37 0.22
CA ARG A 180 -7.99 -2.97 1.63
C ARG A 180 -6.78 -3.63 2.27
N TYR A 181 -5.64 -2.95 2.19
CA TYR A 181 -4.38 -3.49 2.71
C TYR A 181 -4.38 -3.55 4.23
N SER A 182 -3.88 -4.66 4.77
CA SER A 182 -3.44 -4.75 6.17
C SER A 182 -2.10 -4.02 6.35
N ASN A 183 -1.29 -4.35 7.35
CA ASN A 183 -0.02 -3.69 7.60
C ASN A 183 1.05 -4.14 6.59
N VAL A 184 1.25 -3.35 5.54
CA VAL A 184 2.24 -3.66 4.50
C VAL A 184 3.64 -3.37 5.01
N TYR A 185 4.58 -4.29 4.78
CA TYR A 185 6.00 -4.12 5.10
C TYR A 185 6.88 -4.61 3.95
N GLY A 186 8.14 -4.12 3.90
CA GLY A 186 9.09 -4.56 2.87
C GLY A 186 10.16 -3.53 2.55
N PRO A 187 11.02 -3.83 1.55
CA PRO A 187 11.99 -2.90 0.99
C PRO A 187 11.35 -1.58 0.54
N ARG A 188 12.07 -0.48 0.59
CA ARG A 188 11.64 0.90 0.26
C ARG A 188 10.60 1.49 1.22
N GLN A 189 10.26 0.82 2.32
CA GLN A 189 9.37 1.39 3.33
C GLN A 189 10.06 2.56 4.03
N ASN A 190 9.36 3.71 4.12
CA ASN A 190 9.90 4.90 4.77
C ASN A 190 9.87 4.73 6.30
N PRO A 191 11.02 4.78 6.99
CA PRO A 191 11.08 4.63 8.44
C PRO A 191 10.56 5.86 9.19
N HIS A 192 10.40 6.99 8.53
CA HIS A 192 9.90 8.25 9.10
C HIS A 192 8.39 8.41 8.95
N GLY A 193 7.70 7.46 8.29
CA GLY A 193 6.25 7.43 8.12
C GLY A 193 5.53 6.72 9.25
N GLU A 194 4.20 6.93 9.36
CA GLU A 194 3.39 6.44 10.47
C GLU A 194 3.25 4.91 10.55
N ALA A 195 3.33 4.21 9.43
CA ALA A 195 3.12 2.76 9.38
C ALA A 195 4.40 1.92 9.43
N GLY A 196 5.53 2.53 9.71
CA GLY A 196 6.82 1.92 9.47
C GLY A 196 7.43 1.13 10.62
N VAL A 197 6.66 0.44 11.51
CA VAL A 197 7.25 -0.27 12.67
C VAL A 197 8.36 -1.24 12.25
N VAL A 198 8.21 -1.96 11.13
CA VAL A 198 9.25 -2.85 10.60
C VAL A 198 10.48 -2.04 10.17
N ALA A 199 10.29 -0.96 9.42
CA ALA A 199 11.38 -0.08 8.96
C ALA A 199 12.07 0.63 10.15
N ILE A 200 11.27 1.10 11.13
CA ILE A 200 11.79 1.72 12.35
C ILE A 200 12.67 0.73 13.12
N PHE A 201 12.22 -0.50 13.30
CA PHE A 201 12.98 -1.52 14.03
C PHE A 201 14.22 -1.96 13.25
N CYS A 202 14.16 -2.08 11.92
CA CYS A 202 15.35 -2.33 11.09
C CYS A 202 16.44 -1.26 11.35
N ASN A 203 16.07 0.02 11.29
CA ASN A 203 17.04 1.10 11.53
C ASN A 203 17.55 1.11 12.98
N ARG A 204 16.68 0.85 13.96
CA ARG A 204 17.13 0.74 15.37
C ARG A 204 18.17 -0.35 15.55
N ILE A 205 17.96 -1.51 14.94
CA ILE A 205 18.92 -2.63 14.98
C ILE A 205 20.25 -2.23 14.31
N LEU A 206 20.18 -1.61 13.13
CA LEU A 206 21.38 -1.17 12.38
C LEU A 206 22.18 -0.09 13.13
N ASP A 207 21.48 0.78 13.87
CA ASP A 207 22.11 1.81 14.71
C ASP A 207 22.58 1.26 16.08
N GLY A 208 22.32 -0.01 16.40
CA GLY A 208 22.61 -0.60 17.73
C GLY A 208 21.75 0.01 18.85
N ARG A 209 20.60 0.59 18.55
CA ARG A 209 19.72 1.27 19.52
C ARG A 209 18.52 0.39 19.89
N PRO A 210 18.02 0.45 21.13
CA PRO A 210 16.87 -0.32 21.57
C PRO A 210 15.64 -0.11 20.68
N MET A 211 14.86 -1.18 20.44
CA MET A 211 13.55 -1.13 19.79
C MET A 211 12.50 -0.70 20.83
N THR A 212 11.82 0.42 20.59
CA THR A 212 10.78 0.93 21.50
C THR A 212 9.42 0.32 21.17
N VAL A 213 8.84 -0.40 22.12
CA VAL A 213 7.49 -0.97 22.08
C VAL A 213 6.58 -0.17 23.01
N PHE A 214 5.43 0.29 22.50
CA PHE A 214 4.46 1.02 23.30
C PHE A 214 3.49 0.06 23.99
N GLY A 215 3.22 0.30 25.29
CA GLY A 215 2.43 -0.61 26.12
C GLY A 215 3.14 -1.93 26.39
N ASP A 216 2.37 -3.01 26.50
CA ASP A 216 2.88 -4.38 26.72
C ASP A 216 3.40 -5.07 25.46
N GLY A 217 3.13 -4.49 24.29
CA GLY A 217 3.53 -5.05 22.99
C GLY A 217 2.68 -6.23 22.51
N LEU A 218 1.56 -6.52 23.18
CA LEU A 218 0.64 -7.60 22.82
C LEU A 218 -0.41 -7.18 21.78
N GLN A 219 -0.45 -5.89 21.41
CA GLN A 219 -1.26 -5.45 20.27
C GLN A 219 -0.87 -6.19 19.00
N THR A 220 -1.88 -6.67 18.27
CA THR A 220 -1.64 -7.52 17.09
C THR A 220 -1.92 -6.76 15.79
N ARG A 221 -1.12 -7.08 14.76
CA ARG A 221 -1.28 -6.63 13.40
C ARG A 221 -1.14 -7.81 12.43
N ASP A 222 -1.78 -7.67 11.28
CA ASP A 222 -1.62 -8.57 10.15
C ASP A 222 -0.59 -7.96 9.20
N TYR A 223 0.61 -8.53 9.16
CA TYR A 223 1.72 -8.03 8.35
C TYR A 223 1.77 -8.75 7.00
N VAL A 224 1.58 -8.01 5.91
CA VAL A 224 1.63 -8.52 4.54
C VAL A 224 2.85 -7.97 3.79
N TYR A 225 3.57 -8.85 3.10
CA TYR A 225 4.77 -8.46 2.36
C TYR A 225 4.41 -7.64 1.10
N VAL A 226 5.18 -6.60 0.82
CA VAL A 226 4.88 -5.63 -0.23
C VAL A 226 4.78 -6.24 -1.63
N LYS A 227 5.58 -7.26 -1.96
CA LYS A 227 5.48 -7.95 -3.27
C LYS A 227 4.18 -8.75 -3.39
N ASP A 228 3.63 -9.27 -2.28
CA ASP A 228 2.31 -9.90 -2.28
C ASP A 228 1.22 -8.87 -2.56
N VAL A 229 1.34 -7.65 -2.00
CA VAL A 229 0.45 -6.54 -2.29
C VAL A 229 0.55 -6.11 -3.76
N ALA A 230 1.75 -6.05 -4.33
CA ALA A 230 1.94 -5.76 -5.75
C ALA A 230 1.26 -6.83 -6.63
N ARG A 231 1.38 -8.13 -6.27
CA ARG A 231 0.65 -9.21 -6.97
C ARG A 231 -0.88 -9.06 -6.84
N ALA A 232 -1.39 -8.59 -5.71
CA ALA A 232 -2.82 -8.32 -5.53
C ALA A 232 -3.30 -7.21 -6.48
N ASN A 233 -2.51 -6.15 -6.69
CA ASN A 233 -2.80 -5.10 -7.67
C ASN A 233 -2.90 -5.65 -9.08
N ILE A 234 -1.97 -6.51 -9.48
CA ILE A 234 -2.02 -7.16 -10.78
C ILE A 234 -3.25 -8.08 -10.92
N ALA A 235 -3.57 -8.86 -9.89
CA ALA A 235 -4.76 -9.70 -9.90
C ALA A 235 -6.04 -8.85 -10.04
N ALA A 236 -6.16 -7.76 -9.29
CA ALA A 236 -7.28 -6.82 -9.39
C ALA A 236 -7.37 -6.14 -10.76
N ALA A 237 -6.24 -5.89 -11.41
CA ALA A 237 -6.18 -5.28 -12.74
C ALA A 237 -6.57 -6.23 -13.87
N THR A 238 -6.42 -7.55 -13.69
CA THR A 238 -6.50 -8.52 -14.80
C THR A 238 -7.61 -9.56 -14.66
N ARG A 239 -8.12 -9.80 -13.45
CA ARG A 239 -9.20 -10.78 -13.22
C ARG A 239 -10.56 -10.20 -13.52
N ASP A 240 -11.49 -11.06 -13.90
CA ASP A 240 -12.90 -10.69 -13.98
C ASP A 240 -13.42 -10.36 -12.58
N LEU A 241 -14.11 -9.23 -12.50
CA LEU A 241 -14.69 -8.76 -11.24
C LEU A 241 -16.17 -9.09 -11.17
N PRO A 242 -16.73 -9.29 -9.96
CA PRO A 242 -18.16 -9.39 -9.80
C PRO A 242 -18.85 -8.10 -10.28
N PRO A 243 -20.15 -8.16 -10.63
CA PRO A 243 -20.90 -6.96 -11.00
C PRO A 243 -20.78 -5.86 -9.94
N ALA A 244 -20.68 -4.60 -10.36
CA ALA A 244 -20.61 -3.42 -9.49
C ALA A 244 -21.97 -3.07 -8.88
N GLY A 245 -22.67 -4.04 -8.27
CA GLY A 245 -24.03 -3.86 -7.76
C GLY A 245 -24.07 -3.26 -6.36
N ARG A 246 -23.60 -4.01 -5.37
CA ARG A 246 -23.60 -3.60 -3.97
C ARG A 246 -22.30 -2.85 -3.62
N LEU A 247 -22.43 -1.95 -2.65
CA LEU A 247 -21.27 -1.41 -1.94
C LEU A 247 -20.48 -2.60 -1.37
N ASP A 248 -19.17 -2.54 -1.37
CA ASP A 248 -18.26 -3.61 -0.96
C ASP A 248 -18.16 -4.83 -1.91
N ALA A 249 -19.01 -4.97 -2.93
CA ALA A 249 -18.94 -6.10 -3.87
C ALA A 249 -17.56 -6.24 -4.55
N ARG A 250 -16.88 -5.12 -4.75
CA ARG A 250 -15.52 -5.04 -5.32
C ARG A 250 -14.48 -4.51 -4.32
N GLY A 251 -14.73 -4.67 -3.03
CA GLY A 251 -13.77 -4.46 -1.95
C GLY A 251 -13.12 -5.79 -1.56
N PHE A 252 -11.79 -5.83 -1.48
CA PHE A 252 -11.03 -7.04 -1.16
C PHE A 252 -10.01 -6.75 -0.05
N ASN A 253 -10.08 -7.51 1.02
CA ASN A 253 -9.05 -7.49 2.05
C ASN A 253 -7.78 -8.18 1.54
N ILE A 254 -6.65 -7.50 1.74
CA ILE A 254 -5.32 -7.95 1.32
C ILE A 254 -4.42 -7.97 2.57
N GLY A 255 -4.23 -9.15 3.10
CA GLY A 255 -3.46 -9.43 4.31
C GLY A 255 -3.01 -10.88 4.30
N THR A 256 -2.63 -11.38 5.46
CA THR A 256 -2.25 -12.80 5.65
C THR A 256 -3.32 -13.58 6.44
N GLY A 257 -4.19 -12.89 7.17
CA GLY A 257 -5.10 -13.49 8.13
C GLY A 257 -4.42 -13.93 9.44
N VAL A 258 -3.15 -13.59 9.62
CA VAL A 258 -2.34 -14.00 10.78
C VAL A 258 -2.09 -12.81 11.70
N ALA A 259 -2.48 -12.98 12.96
CA ALA A 259 -2.20 -12.01 14.03
C ALA A 259 -0.75 -12.15 14.51
N THR A 260 0.04 -11.09 14.45
CA THR A 260 1.40 -11.05 14.98
C THR A 260 1.53 -9.93 15.98
N THR A 261 2.05 -10.20 17.18
CA THR A 261 2.30 -9.18 18.21
C THR A 261 3.51 -8.32 17.85
N VAL A 262 3.57 -7.08 18.38
CA VAL A 262 4.74 -6.20 18.16
C VAL A 262 6.00 -6.79 18.80
N VAL A 263 5.86 -7.49 19.92
CA VAL A 263 6.99 -8.19 20.58
C VAL A 263 7.49 -9.36 19.71
N ASP A 264 6.61 -10.14 19.11
CA ASP A 264 7.02 -11.24 18.23
C ASP A 264 7.66 -10.72 16.94
N LEU A 265 7.16 -9.59 16.41
CA LEU A 265 7.81 -8.90 15.30
C LEU A 265 9.24 -8.47 15.64
N ALA A 266 9.45 -7.86 16.81
CA ALA A 266 10.78 -7.44 17.27
C ALA A 266 11.72 -8.63 17.39
N ARG A 267 11.25 -9.75 17.95
CA ARG A 267 12.03 -11.01 18.03
C ARG A 267 12.39 -11.56 16.64
N SER A 268 11.45 -11.53 15.69
CA SER A 268 11.72 -11.98 14.32
C SER A 268 12.76 -11.11 13.62
N LEU A 269 12.74 -9.78 13.85
CA LEU A 269 13.74 -8.86 13.31
C LEU A 269 15.12 -9.10 13.91
N ASN A 270 15.23 -9.30 15.22
CA ASN A 270 16.50 -9.66 15.86
C ASN A 270 17.07 -10.97 15.28
N ARG A 271 16.24 -12.01 15.12
CA ARG A 271 16.68 -13.25 14.47
C ARG A 271 17.17 -13.02 13.04
N ALA A 272 16.46 -12.22 12.25
CA ALA A 272 16.85 -11.93 10.86
C ALA A 272 18.15 -11.14 10.77
N ALA A 273 18.41 -10.28 11.75
CA ALA A 273 19.62 -9.47 11.85
C ALA A 273 20.82 -10.24 12.47
N GLY A 274 20.60 -11.38 13.10
CA GLY A 274 21.62 -12.04 13.93
C GLY A 274 22.04 -11.16 15.12
N SER A 275 21.10 -10.40 15.71
CA SER A 275 21.34 -9.42 16.78
C SER A 275 20.48 -9.69 18.01
N ASP A 276 20.88 -9.13 19.14
CA ASP A 276 20.16 -9.14 20.42
C ASP A 276 19.88 -7.72 20.93
N VAL A 277 19.52 -6.81 20.01
CA VAL A 277 19.17 -5.45 20.38
C VAL A 277 17.96 -5.48 21.33
N PRO A 278 18.05 -4.80 22.51
CA PRO A 278 17.00 -4.89 23.52
C PRO A 278 15.70 -4.23 23.06
N VAL A 279 14.59 -4.77 23.58
CA VAL A 279 13.26 -4.17 23.48
C VAL A 279 12.98 -3.39 24.73
N GLU A 280 12.70 -2.11 24.61
CA GLU A 280 12.31 -1.21 25.70
C GLU A 280 10.83 -0.87 25.60
N HIS A 281 10.13 -0.93 26.73
CA HIS A 281 8.73 -0.58 26.81
C HIS A 281 8.54 0.90 27.16
N ALA A 282 7.66 1.57 26.43
CA ALA A 282 7.22 2.94 26.69
C ALA A 282 5.72 2.95 27.05
N PRO A 283 5.19 4.02 27.65
CA PRO A 283 3.75 4.12 27.92
C PRO A 283 2.89 3.83 26.69
N ALA A 284 1.76 3.15 26.89
CA ALA A 284 0.81 2.86 25.81
C ALA A 284 0.32 4.15 25.15
N ARG A 285 0.11 4.10 23.84
CA ARG A 285 -0.44 5.23 23.07
C ARG A 285 -1.96 5.28 23.23
N PRO A 286 -2.55 6.40 23.66
CA PRO A 286 -3.99 6.55 23.70
C PRO A 286 -4.61 6.33 22.30
N GLY A 287 -5.71 5.57 22.22
CA GLY A 287 -6.40 5.30 20.95
C GLY A 287 -5.67 4.34 20.00
N GLU A 288 -4.62 3.65 20.44
CA GLU A 288 -3.98 2.64 19.61
C GLU A 288 -4.85 1.39 19.52
N GLN A 289 -5.23 1.02 18.28
CA GLN A 289 -6.00 -0.18 18.00
C GLN A 289 -5.30 -1.43 18.54
N GLN A 290 -6.02 -2.26 19.30
CA GLN A 290 -5.43 -3.44 19.94
C GLN A 290 -5.32 -4.64 19.01
N ARG A 291 -6.25 -4.82 18.08
CA ARG A 291 -6.27 -5.96 17.16
C ARG A 291 -6.65 -5.51 15.74
N SER A 292 -5.81 -5.84 14.77
CA SER A 292 -6.09 -5.57 13.36
C SER A 292 -5.63 -6.76 12.52
N VAL A 293 -6.59 -7.57 12.07
CA VAL A 293 -6.40 -8.75 11.22
C VAL A 293 -7.57 -8.81 10.24
N VAL A 294 -7.33 -9.19 9.00
CA VAL A 294 -8.35 -9.26 7.96
C VAL A 294 -8.57 -10.67 7.46
N LYS A 295 -9.80 -11.04 7.08
CA LYS A 295 -10.07 -12.25 6.30
C LYS A 295 -9.69 -12.02 4.85
N ILE A 296 -9.17 -13.06 4.20
CA ILE A 296 -8.66 -12.98 2.81
C ILE A 296 -9.37 -13.93 1.84
N GLU A 297 -10.41 -14.62 2.30
CA GLU A 297 -11.11 -15.65 1.53
C GLU A 297 -11.76 -15.09 0.26
N ARG A 298 -12.26 -13.86 0.30
CA ARG A 298 -12.84 -13.18 -0.87
C ARG A 298 -11.78 -12.93 -1.94
N ALA A 299 -10.61 -12.42 -1.57
CA ALA A 299 -9.49 -12.22 -2.50
C ALA A 299 -9.03 -13.57 -3.09
N ALA A 300 -8.93 -14.60 -2.27
CA ALA A 300 -8.58 -15.95 -2.74
C ALA A 300 -9.58 -16.50 -3.76
N LYS A 301 -10.88 -16.35 -3.49
CA LYS A 301 -11.95 -16.90 -4.33
C LYS A 301 -12.13 -16.13 -5.63
N LEU A 302 -12.12 -14.80 -5.58
CA LEU A 302 -12.54 -13.95 -6.72
C LEU A 302 -11.34 -13.36 -7.48
N LEU A 303 -10.22 -13.06 -6.82
CA LEU A 303 -9.01 -12.60 -7.48
C LEU A 303 -8.00 -13.73 -7.74
N GLY A 304 -8.21 -14.92 -7.16
CA GLY A 304 -7.22 -16.00 -7.21
C GLY A 304 -5.92 -15.62 -6.50
N TRP A 305 -6.00 -14.71 -5.52
CA TRP A 305 -4.83 -14.19 -4.81
C TRP A 305 -4.74 -14.75 -3.38
N ARG A 306 -3.54 -15.13 -3.01
CA ARG A 306 -3.14 -15.45 -1.62
C ARG A 306 -1.74 -14.88 -1.36
N PRO A 307 -1.39 -14.56 -0.10
CA PRO A 307 -0.01 -14.25 0.25
C PRO A 307 0.87 -15.49 0.01
N GLU A 308 2.07 -15.28 -0.52
CA GLU A 308 3.02 -16.36 -0.82
C GLU A 308 4.28 -16.25 0.05
N VAL A 309 4.54 -15.06 0.62
CA VAL A 309 5.74 -14.80 1.41
C VAL A 309 5.41 -14.90 2.89
N ALA A 310 6.01 -15.88 3.57
CA ALA A 310 5.91 -16.00 5.03
C ALA A 310 6.58 -14.81 5.73
N LEU A 311 6.08 -14.41 6.92
CA LEU A 311 6.57 -13.24 7.66
C LEU A 311 8.09 -13.29 7.86
N ASP A 312 8.66 -14.40 8.36
CA ASP A 312 10.09 -14.51 8.63
C ASP A 312 10.94 -14.38 7.34
N GLN A 313 10.47 -14.91 6.20
CA GLN A 313 11.13 -14.74 4.92
C GLN A 313 11.12 -13.27 4.48
N GLY A 314 9.96 -12.62 4.52
CA GLY A 314 9.82 -11.21 4.13
C GLY A 314 10.62 -10.27 5.04
N ILE A 315 10.71 -10.58 6.33
CA ILE A 315 11.54 -9.83 7.30
C ILE A 315 13.02 -9.94 6.94
N VAL A 316 13.52 -11.14 6.60
CA VAL A 316 14.92 -11.33 6.18
C VAL A 316 15.23 -10.49 4.92
N GLU A 317 14.36 -10.54 3.90
CA GLU A 317 14.54 -9.74 2.67
C GLU A 317 14.50 -8.23 2.98
N THR A 318 13.57 -7.81 3.84
CA THR A 318 13.43 -6.41 4.26
C THR A 318 14.67 -5.93 5.00
N PHE A 319 15.12 -6.68 6.01
CA PHE A 319 16.29 -6.31 6.80
C PHE A 319 17.56 -6.22 5.93
N ARG A 320 17.78 -7.18 5.01
CA ARG A 320 18.90 -7.14 4.07
C ARG A 320 18.91 -5.87 3.22
N TRP A 321 17.72 -5.44 2.76
CA TRP A 321 17.61 -4.21 1.98
C TRP A 321 17.98 -2.98 2.81
N PHE A 322 17.48 -2.88 4.06
CA PHE A 322 17.85 -1.77 4.96
C PHE A 322 19.33 -1.77 5.31
N ALA A 323 19.92 -2.94 5.56
CA ALA A 323 21.36 -3.07 5.85
C ALA A 323 22.23 -2.62 4.67
N ALA A 324 21.88 -2.99 3.44
CA ALA A 324 22.60 -2.56 2.24
C ALA A 324 22.50 -1.05 2.03
N ARG A 325 21.33 -0.45 2.25
CA ARG A 325 21.13 1.00 2.16
C ARG A 325 21.92 1.75 3.25
N HIS A 326 21.85 1.29 4.48
CA HIS A 326 22.59 1.88 5.61
C HIS A 326 24.11 1.86 5.35
N ALA A 327 24.66 0.75 4.85
CA ALA A 327 26.07 0.66 4.49
C ALA A 327 26.48 1.65 3.37
N ALA A 328 25.62 1.84 2.36
CA ALA A 328 25.85 2.80 1.29
C ALA A 328 25.84 4.26 1.80
N GLU A 329 24.95 4.60 2.72
CA GLU A 329 24.85 5.94 3.35
C GLU A 329 26.11 6.26 4.19
N ILE A 330 26.61 5.30 4.98
CA ILE A 330 27.86 5.45 5.75
C ILE A 330 29.06 5.62 4.80
N GLY A 331 29.14 4.81 3.71
CA GLY A 331 30.23 4.90 2.74
C GLY A 331 30.26 6.24 2.01
N SER A 332 29.10 6.81 1.68
CA SER A 332 29.00 8.12 1.03
C SER A 332 29.37 9.28 1.97
N ALA A 333 29.03 9.19 3.26
CA ALA A 333 29.39 10.21 4.26
C ALA A 333 30.91 10.30 4.50
N GLN A 334 31.63 9.19 4.34
CA GLN A 334 33.09 9.15 4.51
C GLN A 334 33.87 9.72 3.28
N HIS A 335 33.21 9.95 2.15
CA HIS A 335 33.84 10.43 0.90
C HIS A 335 33.49 11.88 0.57
N GLN A 336 32.81 12.63 1.43
CA GLN A 336 32.67 14.09 1.26
C GLN A 336 33.94 14.78 1.76
N PRO A 337 34.73 15.44 0.88
CA PRO A 337 35.85 16.26 1.32
C PRO A 337 35.37 17.45 2.13
N ALA A 338 36.10 17.76 3.22
CA ALA A 338 35.86 18.88 4.10
C ALA A 338 35.96 20.24 3.41
#